data_9a23a7e2d54530578231faf8a5d7bef1
#
_entry.id   9a23a7e2d54530578231faf8a5d7bef1
#
_cell.length_a   1.000
_cell.length_b   1.000
_cell.length_c   1.000
_cell.angle_alpha   90.00
_cell.angle_beta   90.00
_cell.angle_gamma   90.00
#
_symmetry.space_group_name_H-M   'P 1'
#
loop_
_entity.id
_entity.type
_entity.pdbx_description
1 polymer ?
#
loop_
_entity_poly.entity_id
_entity_poly.type
_entity_poly.pdbx_seq_one_letter_code
_entity_poly.pdbx_strand_id
1 'polypeptide(L)'
;MEHADLIVIGAGQSGLATAALAPRHGFARVLVLESAEEPGGAWPRYYDSLTLFSPARYSSLPGMRFPGDPDRYPRRDEVVDYLRAYAERLPASIRTSTTVASAIRQDNVWRVRSEDGREFTAPAVIAATGDYGTPFSPDIQGHPGFGGRVLHAADYRSPGAFAGQRVIVAGGGNSAIRIAAELGPVADTTLATRRPIGWTPQKPLGRDLHWWLKYTRVDIAPIRRLLAKVPVSVIDDGHYRAALDGHGVDRRDMFSRFTTGGVLWADGPRRTSTRSSSPPATAPCSAT
;
A
#
# COMPACT_ATOMS: atom_id res chain seq x y z
N MET A 1 0.50 -25.45 -23.17
CA MET A 1 1.71 -24.70 -22.73
C MET A 1 1.84 -23.48 -23.62
N GLU A 2 1.82 -22.26 -23.07
CA GLU A 2 1.97 -20.99 -23.79
C GLU A 2 3.43 -20.53 -23.65
N HIS A 3 4.04 -20.03 -24.75
CA HIS A 3 5.44 -19.60 -24.76
C HIS A 3 5.56 -18.09 -25.04
N ALA A 4 6.35 -17.40 -24.23
CA ALA A 4 6.66 -15.98 -24.36
C ALA A 4 8.18 -15.75 -24.34
N ASP A 5 8.61 -14.53 -24.70
CA ASP A 5 10.02 -14.12 -24.55
C ASP A 5 10.24 -13.58 -23.11
N LEU A 6 9.20 -13.00 -22.52
CA LEU A 6 9.19 -12.52 -21.16
C LEU A 6 7.84 -12.79 -20.50
N ILE A 7 7.83 -13.36 -19.31
CA ILE A 7 6.66 -13.42 -18.43
C ILE A 7 6.81 -12.39 -17.33
N VAL A 8 5.77 -11.58 -17.12
CA VAL A 8 5.65 -10.65 -15.99
C VAL A 8 4.53 -11.12 -15.06
N ILE A 9 4.83 -11.32 -13.79
CA ILE A 9 3.86 -11.77 -12.80
C ILE A 9 3.33 -10.55 -12.03
N GLY A 10 2.07 -10.21 -12.27
CA GLY A 10 1.36 -9.05 -11.74
C GLY A 10 1.15 -7.94 -12.77
N ALA A 11 -0.11 -7.46 -12.91
CA ALA A 11 -0.50 -6.34 -13.76
C ALA A 11 -0.76 -5.05 -12.96
N GLY A 12 -0.04 -4.84 -11.88
CA GLY A 12 0.05 -3.57 -11.19
C GLY A 12 0.94 -2.58 -11.96
N GLN A 13 1.13 -1.38 -11.41
CA GLN A 13 1.94 -0.32 -12.04
C GLN A 13 3.33 -0.77 -12.49
N SER A 14 4.01 -1.58 -11.69
CA SER A 14 5.38 -2.06 -12.01
C SER A 14 5.37 -3.07 -13.14
N GLY A 15 4.41 -4.00 -13.13
CA GLY A 15 4.28 -5.01 -14.18
C GLY A 15 3.88 -4.41 -15.51
N LEU A 16 2.92 -3.50 -15.53
CA LEU A 16 2.48 -2.79 -16.73
C LEU A 16 3.59 -1.91 -17.30
N ALA A 17 4.33 -1.18 -16.46
CA ALA A 17 5.49 -0.40 -16.88
C ALA A 17 6.60 -1.28 -17.48
N THR A 18 6.84 -2.45 -16.87
CA THR A 18 7.78 -3.45 -17.39
C THR A 18 7.35 -3.94 -18.77
N ALA A 19 6.08 -4.32 -18.91
CA ALA A 19 5.55 -4.78 -20.19
C ALA A 19 5.65 -3.73 -21.30
N ALA A 20 5.45 -2.45 -20.97
CA ALA A 20 5.61 -1.34 -21.92
C ALA A 20 7.04 -1.14 -22.40
N LEU A 21 8.02 -1.39 -21.54
CA LEU A 21 9.43 -1.19 -21.86
C LEU A 21 10.10 -2.42 -22.49
N ALA A 22 9.57 -3.61 -22.23
CA ALA A 22 10.16 -4.88 -22.64
C ALA A 22 10.49 -4.97 -24.14
N PRO A 23 9.64 -4.49 -25.10
CA PRO A 23 9.97 -4.51 -26.52
C PRO A 23 11.23 -3.73 -26.88
N ARG A 24 11.53 -2.64 -26.15
CA ARG A 24 12.75 -1.84 -26.36
C ARG A 24 14.02 -2.58 -25.94
N HIS A 25 13.87 -3.66 -25.20
CA HIS A 25 14.95 -4.52 -24.71
C HIS A 25 14.97 -5.89 -25.40
N GLY A 26 14.31 -6.03 -26.57
CA GLY A 26 14.34 -7.22 -27.38
C GLY A 26 13.33 -8.31 -27.04
N PHE A 27 12.40 -8.06 -26.12
CA PHE A 27 11.32 -9.00 -25.80
C PHE A 27 10.08 -8.69 -26.65
N ALA A 28 9.89 -9.41 -27.74
CA ALA A 28 8.79 -9.16 -28.67
C ALA A 28 7.45 -9.73 -28.14
N ARG A 29 7.48 -10.92 -27.53
CA ARG A 29 6.29 -11.59 -26.98
C ARG A 29 6.30 -11.49 -25.45
N VAL A 30 5.57 -10.50 -24.94
CA VAL A 30 5.43 -10.27 -23.49
C VAL A 30 4.10 -10.81 -23.02
N LEU A 31 4.14 -11.65 -22.00
CA LEU A 31 2.97 -12.20 -21.31
C LEU A 31 2.92 -11.69 -19.88
N VAL A 32 1.82 -11.05 -19.51
CA VAL A 32 1.55 -10.58 -18.15
C VAL A 32 0.50 -11.50 -17.53
N LEU A 33 0.79 -12.06 -16.34
CA LEU A 33 -0.10 -12.90 -15.58
C LEU A 33 -0.61 -12.11 -14.36
N GLU A 34 -1.94 -11.93 -14.25
CA GLU A 34 -2.58 -11.18 -13.18
C GLU A 34 -3.60 -12.05 -12.44
N SER A 35 -3.53 -12.07 -11.12
CA SER A 35 -4.43 -12.86 -10.26
C SER A 35 -5.84 -12.28 -10.22
N ALA A 36 -6.00 -10.96 -10.31
CA ALA A 36 -7.29 -10.30 -10.34
C ALA A 36 -8.01 -10.46 -11.68
N GLU A 37 -9.31 -10.19 -11.70
CA GLU A 37 -10.14 -10.21 -12.91
C GLU A 37 -9.78 -9.11 -13.91
N GLU A 38 -9.14 -8.02 -13.41
CA GLU A 38 -8.77 -6.86 -14.20
C GLU A 38 -7.35 -6.37 -13.86
N PRO A 39 -6.65 -5.70 -14.80
CA PRO A 39 -5.41 -5.03 -14.52
C PRO A 39 -5.56 -3.91 -13.49
N GLY A 40 -4.49 -3.64 -12.73
CA GLY A 40 -4.49 -2.59 -11.70
C GLY A 40 -3.82 -3.04 -10.41
N GLY A 41 -3.55 -4.35 -10.28
CA GLY A 41 -2.87 -4.92 -9.12
C GLY A 41 -3.61 -4.65 -7.81
N ALA A 42 -2.93 -4.07 -6.82
CA ALA A 42 -3.53 -3.78 -5.51
C ALA A 42 -4.40 -2.51 -5.47
N TRP A 43 -4.34 -1.64 -6.48
CA TRP A 43 -5.00 -0.33 -6.45
C TRP A 43 -6.51 -0.39 -6.20
N PRO A 44 -7.31 -1.27 -6.81
CA PRO A 44 -8.74 -1.40 -6.53
C PRO A 44 -9.05 -1.80 -5.09
N ARG A 45 -8.08 -2.37 -4.37
CA ARG A 45 -8.22 -2.85 -3.00
C ARG A 45 -7.82 -1.85 -1.92
N TYR A 46 -7.22 -0.71 -2.28
CA TYR A 46 -6.94 0.35 -1.33
C TYR A 46 -8.22 1.03 -0.81
N TYR A 47 -8.12 1.71 0.32
CA TYR A 47 -9.24 2.43 0.92
C TYR A 47 -9.74 3.59 0.04
N ASP A 48 -11.03 3.91 0.17
CA ASP A 48 -11.77 4.77 -0.77
C ASP A 48 -11.23 6.20 -0.86
N SER A 49 -10.80 6.76 0.25
CA SER A 49 -10.27 8.13 0.33
C SER A 49 -8.81 8.27 -0.09
N LEU A 50 -8.14 7.18 -0.48
CA LEU A 50 -6.71 7.24 -0.80
C LEU A 50 -6.45 8.23 -1.92
N THR A 51 -5.54 9.16 -1.64
CA THR A 51 -4.98 10.11 -2.61
C THR A 51 -3.48 9.91 -2.66
N LEU A 52 -2.90 9.93 -3.85
CA LEU A 52 -1.46 9.86 -4.00
C LEU A 52 -0.79 11.03 -3.26
N PHE A 53 0.39 10.79 -2.73
CA PHE A 53 1.27 11.87 -2.23
C PHE A 53 2.21 12.40 -3.32
N SER A 54 2.18 11.81 -4.54
CA SER A 54 2.89 12.31 -5.72
C SER A 54 1.93 13.03 -6.66
N PRO A 55 2.27 14.24 -7.15
CA PRO A 55 1.50 14.92 -8.18
C PRO A 55 1.38 14.08 -9.46
N ALA A 56 0.32 14.28 -10.24
CA ALA A 56 0.03 13.54 -11.46
C ALA A 56 1.21 13.53 -12.45
N ARG A 57 1.95 14.67 -12.56
CA ARG A 57 3.14 14.77 -13.42
C ARG A 57 4.27 13.80 -13.06
N TYR A 58 4.32 13.32 -11.80
CA TYR A 58 5.32 12.36 -11.32
C TYR A 58 4.75 10.95 -11.17
N SER A 59 3.47 10.76 -11.50
CA SER A 59 2.76 9.49 -11.37
C SER A 59 2.50 8.81 -12.71
N SER A 60 3.06 9.36 -13.80
CA SER A 60 2.91 8.84 -15.14
C SER A 60 3.76 7.60 -15.37
N LEU A 61 3.22 6.62 -16.09
CA LEU A 61 3.96 5.46 -16.59
C LEU A 61 4.62 5.75 -17.97
N PRO A 62 5.60 4.95 -18.40
CA PRO A 62 6.27 5.12 -19.68
C PRO A 62 5.31 5.21 -20.86
N GLY A 63 5.41 6.26 -21.66
CA GLY A 63 4.62 6.44 -22.87
C GLY A 63 3.20 6.98 -22.69
N MET A 64 2.70 7.14 -21.48
CA MET A 64 1.36 7.68 -21.22
C MET A 64 1.38 8.63 -20.03
N ARG A 65 1.01 9.89 -20.26
CA ARG A 65 0.88 10.88 -19.17
C ARG A 65 -0.36 10.60 -18.32
N PHE A 66 -0.24 10.87 -17.03
CA PHE A 66 -1.40 10.86 -16.14
C PHE A 66 -2.34 12.02 -16.54
N PRO A 67 -3.66 11.79 -16.69
CA PRO A 67 -4.59 12.79 -17.18
C PRO A 67 -4.88 13.91 -16.18
N GLY A 68 -5.35 15.07 -16.69
CA GLY A 68 -5.79 16.21 -15.92
C GLY A 68 -4.65 17.16 -15.51
N ASP A 69 -4.91 18.00 -14.51
CA ASP A 69 -3.94 18.97 -13.99
C ASP A 69 -2.69 18.24 -13.47
N PRO A 70 -1.50 18.55 -13.99
CA PRO A 70 -0.25 17.89 -13.62
C PRO A 70 0.16 18.11 -12.16
N ASP A 71 -0.33 19.14 -11.49
CA ASP A 71 0.04 19.47 -10.11
C ASP A 71 -0.91 18.92 -9.05
N ARG A 72 -2.05 18.37 -9.46
CA ARG A 72 -2.99 17.71 -8.54
C ARG A 72 -2.47 16.37 -8.06
N TYR A 73 -2.98 15.91 -6.93
CA TYR A 73 -2.72 14.58 -6.38
C TYR A 73 -3.87 13.64 -6.77
N PRO A 74 -3.62 12.63 -7.62
CA PRO A 74 -4.66 11.70 -8.09
C PRO A 74 -5.29 10.90 -6.95
N ARG A 75 -6.58 10.63 -7.05
CA ARG A 75 -7.31 9.73 -6.15
C ARG A 75 -7.14 8.29 -6.60
N ARG A 76 -7.37 7.33 -5.69
CA ARG A 76 -7.29 5.88 -5.96
C ARG A 76 -8.00 5.47 -7.24
N ASP A 77 -9.27 5.85 -7.42
CA ASP A 77 -10.07 5.43 -8.57
C ASP A 77 -9.48 5.94 -9.90
N GLU A 78 -8.95 7.16 -9.89
CA GLU A 78 -8.27 7.71 -11.06
C GLU A 78 -7.00 6.95 -11.41
N VAL A 79 -6.29 6.41 -10.39
CA VAL A 79 -5.14 5.53 -10.62
C VAL A 79 -5.59 4.21 -11.22
N VAL A 80 -6.69 3.63 -10.73
CA VAL A 80 -7.28 2.40 -11.27
C VAL A 80 -7.66 2.58 -12.74
N ASP A 81 -8.39 3.64 -13.07
CA ASP A 81 -8.80 3.95 -14.44
C ASP A 81 -7.60 4.20 -15.36
N TYR A 82 -6.59 4.92 -14.86
CA TYR A 82 -5.36 5.15 -15.58
C TYR A 82 -4.62 3.84 -15.88
N LEU A 83 -4.50 2.93 -14.92
CA LEU A 83 -3.82 1.65 -15.11
C LEU A 83 -4.58 0.73 -16.08
N ARG A 84 -5.91 0.71 -16.04
CA ARG A 84 -6.75 -0.01 -17.00
C ARG A 84 -6.54 0.52 -18.42
N ALA A 85 -6.67 1.84 -18.60
CA ALA A 85 -6.44 2.47 -19.89
C ALA A 85 -4.99 2.31 -20.39
N TYR A 86 -4.02 2.22 -19.48
CA TYR A 86 -2.64 1.93 -19.81
C TYR A 86 -2.48 0.48 -20.30
N ALA A 87 -3.08 -0.49 -19.63
CA ALA A 87 -3.04 -1.90 -19.99
C ALA A 87 -3.59 -2.17 -21.40
N GLU A 88 -4.70 -1.51 -21.77
CA GLU A 88 -5.33 -1.62 -23.10
C GLU A 88 -4.41 -1.17 -24.25
N ARG A 89 -3.43 -0.31 -23.97
CA ARG A 89 -2.50 0.22 -24.99
C ARG A 89 -1.22 -0.60 -25.12
N LEU A 90 -1.02 -1.59 -24.27
CA LEU A 90 0.22 -2.35 -24.27
C LEU A 90 0.26 -3.36 -25.42
N PRO A 91 1.39 -3.47 -26.13
CA PRO A 91 1.63 -4.56 -27.07
C PRO A 91 2.04 -5.85 -26.33
N ALA A 92 1.25 -6.25 -25.33
CA ALA A 92 1.49 -7.41 -24.49
C ALA A 92 0.21 -8.20 -24.29
N SER A 93 0.32 -9.51 -24.17
CA SER A 93 -0.81 -10.36 -23.79
C SER A 93 -0.98 -10.31 -22.27
N ILE A 94 -2.15 -9.89 -21.79
CA ILE A 94 -2.48 -9.90 -20.35
C ILE A 94 -3.48 -11.04 -20.11
N ARG A 95 -3.13 -11.95 -19.20
CA ARG A 95 -4.01 -13.02 -18.71
C ARG A 95 -4.43 -12.68 -17.29
N THR A 96 -5.62 -12.21 -17.14
CA THR A 96 -6.29 -11.98 -15.84
C THR A 96 -6.80 -13.28 -15.25
N SER A 97 -7.28 -13.28 -14.01
CA SER A 97 -7.74 -14.47 -13.26
C SER A 97 -6.72 -15.62 -13.37
N THR A 98 -5.43 -15.28 -13.23
CA THR A 98 -4.32 -16.21 -13.39
C THR A 98 -3.35 -16.07 -12.21
N THR A 99 -3.69 -16.74 -11.11
CA THR A 99 -2.82 -16.80 -9.93
C THR A 99 -1.64 -17.73 -10.19
N VAL A 100 -0.43 -17.21 -10.10
CA VAL A 100 0.79 -18.01 -10.26
C VAL A 100 1.08 -18.77 -8.96
N ALA A 101 1.12 -20.09 -9.05
CA ALA A 101 1.46 -20.99 -7.94
C ALA A 101 2.98 -21.22 -7.82
N SER A 102 3.68 -21.27 -8.96
CA SER A 102 5.13 -21.49 -8.95
C SER A 102 5.81 -20.96 -10.21
N ALA A 103 7.07 -20.56 -10.04
CA ALA A 103 7.96 -20.22 -11.15
C ALA A 103 9.33 -20.89 -10.88
N ILE A 104 9.70 -21.85 -11.70
CA ILE A 104 10.90 -22.67 -11.52
C ILE A 104 11.75 -22.58 -12.80
N ARG A 105 13.05 -22.37 -12.63
CA ARG A 105 13.99 -22.35 -13.75
C ARG A 105 14.58 -23.73 -13.97
N GLN A 106 14.40 -24.26 -15.16
CA GLN A 106 14.96 -25.54 -15.61
C GLN A 106 15.56 -25.36 -17.01
N ASP A 107 16.76 -25.86 -17.23
CA ASP A 107 17.44 -25.84 -18.56
C ASP A 107 17.41 -24.47 -19.24
N ASN A 108 17.71 -23.41 -18.48
CA ASN A 108 17.68 -22.00 -18.93
C ASN A 108 16.30 -21.46 -19.33
N VAL A 109 15.22 -22.18 -19.09
CA VAL A 109 13.85 -21.76 -19.33
C VAL A 109 13.09 -21.71 -18.01
N TRP A 110 12.31 -20.68 -17.80
CA TRP A 110 11.37 -20.59 -16.69
C TRP A 110 10.07 -21.33 -17.06
N ARG A 111 9.66 -22.22 -16.18
CA ARG A 111 8.32 -22.83 -16.16
C ARG A 111 7.50 -22.17 -15.09
N VAL A 112 6.43 -21.50 -15.52
CA VAL A 112 5.48 -20.84 -14.62
C VAL A 112 4.19 -21.61 -14.66
N ARG A 113 3.68 -22.00 -13.48
CA ARG A 113 2.43 -22.74 -13.33
C ARG A 113 1.44 -21.92 -12.52
N SER A 114 0.23 -21.80 -13.01
CA SER A 114 -0.89 -21.21 -12.29
C SER A 114 -1.60 -22.22 -11.39
N GLU A 115 -2.38 -21.75 -10.42
CA GLU A 115 -3.16 -22.59 -9.50
C GLU A 115 -4.17 -23.47 -10.21
N ASP A 116 -4.73 -23.01 -11.34
CA ASP A 116 -5.66 -23.76 -12.19
C ASP A 116 -4.98 -24.77 -13.13
N GLY A 117 -3.65 -24.90 -13.00
CA GLY A 117 -2.86 -25.89 -13.73
C GLY A 117 -2.38 -25.48 -15.10
N ARG A 118 -2.63 -24.26 -15.58
CA ARG A 118 -2.06 -23.74 -16.83
C ARG A 118 -0.54 -23.60 -16.71
N GLU A 119 0.16 -23.85 -17.79
CA GLU A 119 1.63 -23.77 -17.85
C GLU A 119 2.09 -22.77 -18.91
N PHE A 120 3.07 -21.99 -18.54
CA PHE A 120 3.70 -20.94 -19.34
C PHE A 120 5.21 -21.11 -19.30
N THR A 121 5.90 -20.76 -20.39
CA THR A 121 7.36 -20.84 -20.44
C THR A 121 7.97 -19.59 -21.04
N ALA A 122 9.11 -19.16 -20.52
CA ALA A 122 9.89 -18.06 -21.06
C ALA A 122 11.36 -18.14 -20.63
N PRO A 123 12.30 -17.59 -21.42
CA PRO A 123 13.70 -17.45 -20.99
C PRO A 123 13.88 -16.46 -19.84
N ALA A 124 12.92 -15.54 -19.63
CA ALA A 124 12.97 -14.54 -18.56
C ALA A 124 11.62 -14.40 -17.85
N VAL A 125 11.67 -14.16 -16.51
CA VAL A 125 10.52 -13.86 -15.67
C VAL A 125 10.83 -12.65 -14.82
N ILE A 126 9.87 -11.75 -14.70
CA ILE A 126 9.91 -10.63 -13.75
C ILE A 126 8.76 -10.77 -12.76
N ALA A 127 9.11 -10.83 -11.47
CA ALA A 127 8.15 -10.80 -10.38
C ALA A 127 7.79 -9.34 -10.07
N ALA A 128 6.53 -8.96 -10.36
CA ALA A 128 5.94 -7.66 -10.08
C ALA A 128 4.69 -7.84 -9.19
N THR A 129 4.76 -8.77 -8.24
CA THR A 129 3.64 -9.27 -7.42
C THR A 129 3.12 -8.26 -6.39
N GLY A 130 3.90 -7.22 -6.08
CA GLY A 130 3.55 -6.22 -5.07
C GLY A 130 3.53 -6.78 -3.64
N ASP A 131 3.29 -5.90 -2.66
CA ASP A 131 3.34 -6.28 -1.23
C ASP A 131 1.96 -6.60 -0.64
N TYR A 132 0.88 -6.19 -1.30
CA TYR A 132 -0.49 -6.34 -0.80
C TYR A 132 -1.08 -7.76 -0.97
N GLY A 133 -0.44 -8.60 -1.78
CA GLY A 133 -0.86 -9.99 -1.99
C GLY A 133 -0.60 -10.89 -0.78
N THR A 134 0.38 -10.52 0.06
CA THR A 134 0.74 -11.26 1.27
C THR A 134 0.89 -10.26 2.42
N PRO A 135 -0.23 -9.80 3.02
CA PRO A 135 -0.21 -8.85 4.12
C PRO A 135 0.58 -9.39 5.30
N PHE A 136 1.53 -8.62 5.81
CA PHE A 136 2.27 -8.99 7.01
C PHE A 136 1.53 -8.48 8.24
N SER A 137 1.09 -9.41 9.10
CA SER A 137 0.62 -9.10 10.45
C SER A 137 1.68 -9.53 11.45
N PRO A 138 2.20 -8.63 12.28
CA PRO A 138 3.17 -9.01 13.31
C PRO A 138 2.50 -9.97 14.30
N ASP A 139 3.26 -10.99 14.72
CA ASP A 139 2.82 -11.87 15.79
C ASP A 139 2.88 -11.11 17.12
N ILE A 140 1.72 -10.72 17.63
CA ILE A 140 1.56 -10.05 18.93
C ILE A 140 0.89 -11.02 19.88
N GLN A 141 1.52 -11.26 21.02
CA GLN A 141 1.05 -12.16 22.05
C GLN A 141 -0.43 -11.91 22.42
N GLY A 142 -1.20 -12.99 22.57
CA GLY A 142 -2.60 -12.91 22.97
C GLY A 142 -3.60 -12.71 21.83
N HIS A 143 -3.14 -12.59 20.59
CA HIS A 143 -4.02 -12.41 19.43
C HIS A 143 -5.15 -13.47 19.32
N PRO A 144 -4.92 -14.78 19.50
CA PRO A 144 -5.99 -15.78 19.41
C PRO A 144 -7.11 -15.63 20.44
N GLY A 145 -6.82 -15.00 21.58
CA GLY A 145 -7.79 -14.77 22.66
C GLY A 145 -8.49 -13.40 22.63
N PHE A 146 -8.21 -12.59 21.62
CA PHE A 146 -8.81 -11.27 21.48
C PHE A 146 -10.25 -11.37 21.00
N GLY A 147 -11.19 -10.81 21.75
CA GLY A 147 -12.63 -10.84 21.41
C GLY A 147 -13.09 -9.80 20.39
N GLY A 148 -12.22 -8.87 20.00
CA GLY A 148 -12.48 -7.85 18.99
C GLY A 148 -12.06 -8.30 17.59
N ARG A 149 -12.25 -7.41 16.62
CA ARG A 149 -11.84 -7.63 15.22
C ARG A 149 -10.43 -7.10 14.99
N VAL A 150 -9.58 -7.90 14.35
CA VAL A 150 -8.27 -7.47 13.85
C VAL A 150 -8.31 -7.44 12.33
N LEU A 151 -7.86 -6.34 11.74
CA LEU A 151 -7.83 -6.11 10.30
C LEU A 151 -6.45 -5.66 9.86
N HIS A 152 -6.01 -6.13 8.72
CA HIS A 152 -4.89 -5.51 8.03
C HIS A 152 -5.36 -4.22 7.31
N ALA A 153 -4.46 -3.25 7.12
CA ALA A 153 -4.79 -2.00 6.41
C ALA A 153 -5.27 -2.25 4.95
N ALA A 154 -4.91 -3.39 4.35
CA ALA A 154 -5.40 -3.82 3.04
C ALA A 154 -6.91 -4.13 3.03
N ASP A 155 -7.50 -4.45 4.20
CA ASP A 155 -8.92 -4.77 4.34
C ASP A 155 -9.76 -3.57 4.80
N TYR A 156 -9.11 -2.46 5.16
CA TYR A 156 -9.78 -1.22 5.47
C TYR A 156 -10.30 -0.54 4.20
N ARG A 157 -11.54 -0.06 4.20
CA ARG A 157 -12.19 0.61 3.06
C ARG A 157 -12.59 2.03 3.37
N SER A 158 -13.36 2.21 4.44
CA SER A 158 -13.92 3.51 4.82
C SER A 158 -14.24 3.55 6.32
N PRO A 159 -14.35 4.74 6.92
CA PRO A 159 -14.55 4.88 8.36
C PRO A 159 -15.95 4.49 8.83
N GLY A 160 -16.95 4.48 7.95
CA GLY A 160 -18.35 4.25 8.33
C GLY A 160 -18.60 2.94 9.05
N ALA A 161 -17.87 1.88 8.70
CA ALA A 161 -17.97 0.57 9.34
C ALA A 161 -17.51 0.57 10.82
N PHE A 162 -16.85 1.64 11.28
CA PHE A 162 -16.27 1.76 12.61
C PHE A 162 -16.97 2.80 13.48
N ALA A 163 -18.08 3.37 13.01
CA ALA A 163 -18.80 4.42 13.73
C ALA A 163 -19.17 4.00 15.17
N GLY A 164 -18.83 4.84 16.14
CA GLY A 164 -19.10 4.61 17.58
C GLY A 164 -18.23 3.53 18.22
N GLN A 165 -17.30 2.91 17.49
CA GLN A 165 -16.42 1.87 18.03
C GLN A 165 -15.14 2.45 18.64
N ARG A 166 -14.48 1.68 19.48
CA ARG A 166 -13.10 1.92 19.90
C ARG A 166 -12.16 1.26 18.91
N VAL A 167 -11.30 2.05 18.29
CA VAL A 167 -10.39 1.57 17.23
C VAL A 167 -8.96 1.88 17.59
N ILE A 168 -8.08 0.89 17.49
CA ILE A 168 -6.64 1.09 17.61
C ILE A 168 -6.03 0.93 16.24
N VAL A 169 -5.43 1.99 15.71
CA VAL A 169 -4.64 1.96 14.48
C VAL A 169 -3.19 1.72 14.84
N ALA A 170 -2.66 0.55 14.51
CA ALA A 170 -1.27 0.18 14.81
C ALA A 170 -0.35 0.48 13.63
N GLY A 171 0.59 1.42 13.80
CA GLY A 171 1.57 1.81 12.78
C GLY A 171 1.87 3.31 12.75
N GLY A 172 3.00 3.66 12.14
CA GLY A 172 3.48 5.05 12.05
C GLY A 172 3.73 5.53 10.62
N GLY A 173 3.32 4.78 9.60
CA GLY A 173 3.45 5.17 8.18
C GLY A 173 2.26 5.95 7.65
N ASN A 174 2.33 6.37 6.38
CA ASN A 174 1.30 7.19 5.73
C ASN A 174 -0.12 6.59 5.85
N SER A 175 -0.27 5.28 5.61
CA SER A 175 -1.59 4.62 5.69
C SER A 175 -2.18 4.68 7.10
N ALA A 176 -1.38 4.38 8.13
CA ALA A 176 -1.84 4.40 9.51
C ALA A 176 -2.31 5.81 9.93
N ILE A 177 -1.54 6.83 9.58
CA ILE A 177 -1.87 8.23 9.90
C ILE A 177 -3.16 8.68 9.21
N ARG A 178 -3.30 8.37 7.91
CA ARG A 178 -4.48 8.73 7.13
C ARG A 178 -5.73 8.02 7.65
N ILE A 179 -5.63 6.71 7.92
CA ILE A 179 -6.74 5.92 8.47
C ILE A 179 -7.12 6.45 9.87
N ALA A 180 -6.15 6.75 10.73
CA ALA A 180 -6.44 7.31 12.05
C ALA A 180 -7.10 8.69 11.98
N ALA A 181 -6.65 9.56 11.07
CA ALA A 181 -7.24 10.88 10.84
C ALA A 181 -8.69 10.78 10.32
N GLU A 182 -8.96 9.81 9.47
CA GLU A 182 -10.29 9.55 8.89
C GLU A 182 -11.25 8.92 9.90
N LEU A 183 -10.74 8.08 10.80
CA LEU A 183 -11.52 7.44 11.87
C LEU A 183 -11.84 8.39 13.02
N GLY A 184 -10.97 9.36 13.30
CA GLY A 184 -11.12 10.28 14.43
C GLY A 184 -12.49 10.95 14.57
N PRO A 185 -13.15 11.41 13.49
CA PRO A 185 -14.50 12.00 13.55
C PRO A 185 -15.61 11.03 13.91
N VAL A 186 -15.45 9.72 13.68
CA VAL A 186 -16.55 8.74 13.76
C VAL A 186 -16.33 7.67 14.83
N ALA A 187 -15.11 7.49 15.31
CA ALA A 187 -14.72 6.43 16.24
C ALA A 187 -13.85 6.98 17.38
N ASP A 188 -13.83 6.28 18.52
CA ASP A 188 -12.85 6.54 19.60
C ASP A 188 -11.51 5.92 19.17
N THR A 189 -10.64 6.75 18.58
CA THR A 189 -9.47 6.29 17.85
C THR A 189 -8.18 6.51 18.64
N THR A 190 -7.41 5.44 18.79
CA THR A 190 -6.04 5.47 19.32
C THR A 190 -5.05 5.09 18.24
N LEU A 191 -4.01 5.90 18.03
CA LEU A 191 -2.89 5.61 17.15
C LEU A 191 -1.72 5.06 17.97
N ALA A 192 -1.37 3.79 17.74
CA ALA A 192 -0.30 3.08 18.43
C ALA A 192 0.95 2.98 17.54
N THR A 193 2.11 3.50 17.98
CA THR A 193 3.33 3.53 17.18
C THR A 193 4.53 2.97 17.94
N ARG A 194 5.47 2.32 17.24
CA ARG A 194 6.72 1.81 17.84
C ARG A 194 7.77 2.91 18.04
N ARG A 195 7.65 4.00 17.32
CA ARG A 195 8.58 5.15 17.32
C ARG A 195 7.78 6.43 17.12
N PRO A 196 8.28 7.57 17.57
CA PRO A 196 7.69 8.85 17.27
C PRO A 196 7.49 9.04 15.76
N ILE A 197 6.38 9.65 15.38
CA ILE A 197 6.04 9.91 13.98
C ILE A 197 6.95 11.01 13.46
N GLY A 198 7.73 10.70 12.44
CA GLY A 198 8.45 11.69 11.65
C GLY A 198 7.51 12.37 10.65
N TRP A 199 7.63 13.68 10.47
CA TRP A 199 6.83 14.44 9.52
C TRP A 199 7.73 15.06 8.46
N THR A 200 7.40 14.82 7.19
CA THR A 200 8.07 15.44 6.05
C THR A 200 7.08 16.37 5.35
N PRO A 201 7.40 17.66 5.18
CA PRO A 201 6.53 18.56 4.45
C PRO A 201 6.29 18.06 3.02
N GLN A 202 5.02 18.11 2.58
CA GLN A 202 4.66 17.82 1.19
C GLN A 202 5.35 18.76 0.21
N LYS A 203 5.50 20.04 0.59
CA LYS A 203 6.10 21.10 -0.24
C LYS A 203 7.25 21.82 0.47
N PRO A 204 8.41 21.15 0.68
CA PRO A 204 9.57 21.81 1.27
C PRO A 204 10.03 22.96 0.35
N LEU A 205 10.27 24.15 0.96
CA LEU A 205 10.66 25.38 0.26
C LEU A 205 9.71 25.77 -0.89
N GLY A 206 8.40 25.48 -0.74
CA GLY A 206 7.36 25.84 -1.71
C GLY A 206 7.31 24.96 -2.98
N ARG A 207 8.14 23.96 -3.10
CA ARG A 207 8.16 22.98 -4.20
C ARG A 207 7.76 21.60 -3.67
N ASP A 208 6.99 20.86 -4.46
CA ASP A 208 6.62 19.48 -4.10
C ASP A 208 7.88 18.61 -3.83
N LEU A 209 7.79 17.69 -2.86
CA LEU A 209 8.89 16.80 -2.51
C LEU A 209 9.41 16.02 -3.73
N HIS A 210 8.51 15.56 -4.62
CA HIS A 210 8.90 14.82 -5.83
C HIS A 210 9.64 15.68 -6.85
N TRP A 211 9.46 17.00 -6.83
CA TRP A 211 10.29 17.91 -7.60
C TRP A 211 11.75 17.82 -7.14
N TRP A 212 11.98 17.85 -5.83
CA TRP A 212 13.32 17.73 -5.26
C TRP A 212 13.93 16.36 -5.57
N LEU A 213 13.19 15.25 -5.36
CA LEU A 213 13.65 13.90 -5.66
C LEU A 213 14.05 13.77 -7.14
N LYS A 214 13.25 14.26 -8.06
CA LYS A 214 13.52 14.22 -9.50
C LYS A 214 14.80 14.97 -9.89
N TYR A 215 15.02 16.17 -9.34
CA TYR A 215 16.15 17.00 -9.75
C TYR A 215 17.44 16.72 -8.99
N THR A 216 17.36 16.31 -7.74
CA THR A 216 18.53 15.93 -6.95
C THR A 216 18.94 14.48 -7.14
N ARG A 217 18.01 13.62 -7.59
CA ARG A 217 18.21 12.16 -7.71
C ARG A 217 18.70 11.50 -6.43
N VAL A 218 18.38 12.07 -5.29
CA VAL A 218 18.84 11.56 -3.98
C VAL A 218 18.25 10.20 -3.65
N ASP A 219 17.05 9.90 -4.16
CA ASP A 219 16.34 8.64 -4.01
C ASP A 219 17.01 7.45 -4.74
N ILE A 220 17.73 7.74 -5.82
CA ILE A 220 18.47 6.72 -6.60
C ILE A 220 19.98 6.77 -6.37
N ALA A 221 20.47 7.72 -5.58
CA ALA A 221 21.87 7.84 -5.25
C ALA A 221 22.37 6.66 -4.40
N PRO A 222 23.63 6.19 -4.54
CA PRO A 222 24.17 5.07 -3.78
C PRO A 222 24.38 5.36 -2.27
N ILE A 223 23.72 6.41 -1.76
CA ILE A 223 23.71 6.82 -0.34
C ILE A 223 22.63 6.11 0.48
N ARG A 224 21.95 5.11 -0.09
CA ARG A 224 20.90 4.33 0.58
C ARG A 224 21.28 3.83 1.98
N ARG A 225 22.56 3.43 2.20
CA ARG A 225 23.04 3.01 3.52
C ARG A 225 23.03 4.15 4.56
N LEU A 226 23.25 5.39 4.11
CA LEU A 226 23.17 6.57 4.95
C LEU A 226 21.72 6.94 5.24
N LEU A 227 20.85 6.86 4.23
CA LEU A 227 19.42 7.14 4.32
C LEU A 227 18.63 6.04 5.05
N ALA A 228 19.15 4.82 5.13
CA ALA A 228 18.50 3.72 5.86
C ALA A 228 18.33 3.99 7.37
N LYS A 229 19.05 4.97 7.92
CA LYS A 229 18.92 5.43 9.31
C LYS A 229 17.88 6.55 9.47
N VAL A 230 17.38 7.12 8.37
CA VAL A 230 16.33 8.15 8.41
C VAL A 230 15.02 7.45 8.75
N PRO A 231 14.32 7.84 9.82
CA PRO A 231 13.04 7.27 10.15
C PRO A 231 12.08 7.40 8.99
N VAL A 232 11.26 6.38 8.75
CA VAL A 232 10.13 6.50 7.82
C VAL A 232 9.26 7.65 8.31
N SER A 233 9.13 8.69 7.50
CA SER A 233 8.36 9.88 7.83
C SER A 233 7.09 9.94 6.99
N VAL A 234 6.04 10.46 7.61
CA VAL A 234 4.76 10.72 6.96
C VAL A 234 4.87 11.99 6.15
N ILE A 235 4.50 11.92 4.88
CA ILE A 235 4.44 13.11 4.03
C ILE A 235 3.11 13.82 4.32
N ASP A 236 3.18 15.04 4.78
CA ASP A 236 2.02 15.83 5.20
C ASP A 236 2.22 17.32 4.87
N ASP A 237 1.15 17.96 4.46
CA ASP A 237 1.06 19.43 4.30
C ASP A 237 0.53 20.13 5.56
N GLY A 238 0.41 19.39 6.66
CA GLY A 238 -0.17 19.82 7.93
C GLY A 238 -1.61 19.36 8.14
N HIS A 239 -2.28 18.86 7.09
CA HIS A 239 -3.68 18.43 7.14
C HIS A 239 -3.90 17.24 8.08
N TYR A 240 -3.13 16.18 7.93
CA TYR A 240 -3.32 14.96 8.75
C TYR A 240 -2.94 15.20 10.20
N ARG A 241 -1.85 15.94 10.45
CA ARG A 241 -1.46 16.32 11.80
C ARG A 241 -2.55 17.14 12.49
N ALA A 242 -3.09 18.14 11.80
CA ALA A 242 -4.19 18.94 12.33
C ALA A 242 -5.48 18.14 12.53
N ALA A 243 -5.78 17.17 11.65
CA ALA A 243 -6.93 16.28 11.80
C ALA A 243 -6.80 15.37 13.02
N LEU A 244 -5.62 14.77 13.25
CA LEU A 244 -5.37 13.96 14.44
C LEU A 244 -5.55 14.77 15.73
N ASP A 245 -5.02 15.99 15.76
CA ASP A 245 -5.13 16.87 16.93
C ASP A 245 -6.58 17.37 17.11
N GLY A 246 -7.23 17.80 16.04
CA GLY A 246 -8.58 18.37 16.05
C GLY A 246 -9.68 17.35 16.43
N HIS A 247 -9.48 16.08 16.11
CA HIS A 247 -10.42 15.02 16.44
C HIS A 247 -10.05 14.27 17.74
N GLY A 248 -9.00 14.71 18.45
CA GLY A 248 -8.60 14.14 19.73
C GLY A 248 -8.13 12.68 19.64
N VAL A 249 -7.51 12.31 18.52
CA VAL A 249 -6.94 10.96 18.34
C VAL A 249 -5.83 10.77 19.39
N ASP A 250 -6.02 9.80 20.28
CA ASP A 250 -5.02 9.46 21.31
C ASP A 250 -3.79 8.84 20.64
N ARG A 251 -2.59 9.27 21.06
CA ARG A 251 -1.31 8.78 20.52
C ARG A 251 -0.54 8.09 21.62
N ARG A 252 -0.23 6.81 21.39
CA ARG A 252 0.45 5.98 22.39
C ARG A 252 1.60 5.18 21.76
N ASP A 253 2.50 4.76 22.61
CA ASP A 253 3.47 3.73 22.27
C ASP A 253 2.75 2.42 21.97
N MET A 254 3.38 1.56 21.15
CA MET A 254 2.80 0.28 20.77
C MET A 254 2.47 -0.57 21.99
N PHE A 255 1.30 -1.17 22.00
CA PHE A 255 0.89 -2.11 23.05
C PHE A 255 1.72 -3.40 22.98
N SER A 256 1.82 -4.09 24.13
CA SER A 256 2.65 -5.29 24.30
C SER A 256 1.93 -6.58 23.96
N ARG A 257 0.63 -6.68 24.23
CA ARG A 257 -0.18 -7.88 23.95
C ARG A 257 -1.66 -7.57 23.83
N PHE A 258 -2.39 -8.49 23.20
CA PHE A 258 -3.84 -8.50 23.24
C PHE A 258 -4.36 -9.10 24.54
N THR A 259 -5.55 -8.65 24.96
CA THR A 259 -6.37 -9.22 26.02
C THR A 259 -7.76 -9.52 25.46
N THR A 260 -8.61 -10.24 26.18
CA THR A 260 -9.96 -10.56 25.68
C THR A 260 -10.77 -9.32 25.29
N GLY A 261 -10.67 -8.21 26.01
CA GLY A 261 -11.46 -6.99 25.78
C GLY A 261 -10.69 -5.80 25.22
N GLY A 262 -9.41 -5.97 24.84
CA GLY A 262 -8.58 -4.86 24.36
C GLY A 262 -7.10 -5.21 24.25
N VAL A 263 -6.25 -4.27 24.64
CA VAL A 263 -4.79 -4.42 24.59
C VAL A 263 -4.15 -3.99 25.91
N LEU A 264 -2.98 -4.52 26.21
CA LEU A 264 -2.16 -4.11 27.35
C LEU A 264 -1.10 -3.10 26.87
N TRP A 265 -1.19 -1.89 27.37
CA TRP A 265 -0.23 -0.82 27.13
C TRP A 265 0.96 -0.92 28.11
N ALA A 266 2.16 -0.54 27.65
CA ALA A 266 3.35 -0.55 28.50
C ALA A 266 3.27 0.47 29.66
N ASP A 267 2.57 1.58 29.46
CA ASP A 267 2.34 2.65 30.42
C ASP A 267 1.11 2.42 31.33
N GLY A 268 0.50 1.24 31.27
CA GLY A 268 -0.67 0.85 32.05
C GLY A 268 -2.01 1.45 31.53
N PRO A 269 -3.14 1.11 32.19
CA PRO A 269 -4.44 1.64 31.79
C PRO A 269 -4.55 3.12 32.15
N ARG A 270 -4.62 4.02 31.16
CA ARG A 270 -5.10 5.38 31.44
C ARG A 270 -6.60 5.33 31.72
N ARG A 271 -7.04 6.00 32.78
CA ARG A 271 -8.45 6.25 33.02
C ARG A 271 -8.97 7.11 31.88
N THR A 272 -9.72 6.51 30.96
CA THR A 272 -10.56 7.25 30.02
C THR A 272 -11.58 8.04 30.82
N SER A 273 -11.62 9.35 30.61
CA SER A 273 -12.74 10.19 31.01
C SER A 273 -14.03 9.61 30.42
N THR A 274 -14.97 9.30 31.29
CA THR A 274 -16.29 8.74 31.05
C THR A 274 -16.95 9.23 29.77
N ARG A 275 -17.05 8.34 28.77
CA ARG A 275 -18.18 8.24 27.86
C ARG A 275 -18.58 6.77 27.76
N SER A 276 -19.89 6.56 27.90
CA SER A 276 -20.65 5.32 28.02
C SER A 276 -20.20 4.11 27.20
N SER A 277 -20.34 2.94 27.79
CA SER A 277 -20.42 1.57 27.25
C SER A 277 -20.38 1.43 25.72
N SER A 278 -19.20 1.25 25.19
CA SER A 278 -18.96 0.90 23.78
C SER A 278 -18.53 -0.57 23.65
N PRO A 279 -18.90 -1.24 22.55
CA PRO A 279 -18.52 -2.63 22.27
C PRO A 279 -16.98 -2.81 22.16
N PRO A 280 -16.48 -4.07 22.12
CA PRO A 280 -15.04 -4.35 22.14
C PRO A 280 -14.28 -3.69 20.98
N ALA A 281 -13.03 -3.34 21.24
CA ALA A 281 -12.17 -2.61 20.33
C ALA A 281 -11.86 -3.37 19.03
N THR A 282 -11.84 -2.65 17.92
CA THR A 282 -11.36 -3.13 16.62
C THR A 282 -9.95 -2.58 16.40
N ALA A 283 -8.99 -3.43 16.09
CA ALA A 283 -7.62 -3.02 15.82
C ALA A 283 -7.23 -3.36 14.38
N PRO A 284 -7.10 -2.37 13.47
CA PRO A 284 -6.43 -2.61 12.20
C PRO A 284 -4.90 -2.67 12.41
N CYS A 285 -4.28 -3.73 11.91
CA CYS A 285 -2.82 -3.85 11.89
C CYS A 285 -2.28 -3.25 10.59
N SER A 286 -1.38 -2.26 10.68
CA SER A 286 -0.84 -1.60 9.49
C SER A 286 0.30 -2.39 8.87
N ALA A 287 0.41 -2.29 7.53
CA ALA A 287 1.64 -2.63 6.81
C ALA A 287 2.76 -1.62 7.15
N THR A 288 3.96 -2.11 7.24
CA THR A 288 5.22 -1.34 7.33
C THR A 288 5.50 -0.56 6.05
#